data_ca4cb0adcdaff31ca0468a8f82dd76e1
#
_entry.id   ca4cb0adcdaff31ca0468a8f82dd76e1
#
_cell.length_a   1.000
_cell.length_b   1.000
_cell.length_c   1.000
_cell.angle_alpha   90.00
_cell.angle_beta   90.00
_cell.angle_gamma   90.00
#
_symmetry.space_group_name_H-M   'P 1'
#
loop_
_entity.id
_entity.type
_entity.pdbx_description
1 polymer ?
#
loop_
_entity_poly.entity_id
_entity_poly.type
_entity_poly.pdbx_seq_one_letter_code
_entity_poly.pdbx_strand_id
1 'polypeptide(L)'
;PADTRNLITRQSGTIRFAETGQYRMVCGAARIPKEGEQVSGDNYTFINLPGQAVLSLSDGLGSGETACRESGRVVELTQQLLEAGFSARSALKMVNTILLLTGAQQHPATVDLCCVDLHTGVLEAMKMGAVAAFVLHEGSAEILEAGQVPAGVIGQAEPLLLSKKLWDGDRIVMVTDGVLDAWPGEDKEGAVKEYLEGMILKAPQEMAEEILQFACQWGDGPQDDMTVLAAGVWKR
;
A
#
# COMPACT_ATOMS: atom_id res chain seq x y z
N PRO A 1 12.67 -27.43 -0.91
CA PRO A 1 12.88 -27.65 -2.33
C PRO A 1 13.05 -26.28 -3.00
N ALA A 2 14.18 -26.08 -3.68
CA ALA A 2 14.42 -24.84 -4.39
C ALA A 2 13.35 -24.69 -5.48
N ASP A 3 12.75 -23.51 -5.58
CA ASP A 3 11.79 -23.19 -6.64
C ASP A 3 12.52 -23.34 -7.98
N THR A 4 12.06 -24.26 -8.83
CA THR A 4 12.63 -24.51 -10.16
C THR A 4 12.49 -23.30 -11.10
N ARG A 5 11.75 -22.26 -10.71
CA ARG A 5 11.64 -20.98 -11.41
C ARG A 5 12.76 -19.99 -11.07
N ASN A 6 13.58 -20.27 -10.05
CA ASN A 6 14.78 -19.50 -9.82
C ASN A 6 15.83 -19.89 -10.85
N LEU A 7 15.88 -19.12 -11.94
CA LEU A 7 16.92 -19.26 -12.96
C LEU A 7 18.28 -19.12 -12.29
N ILE A 8 19.03 -20.23 -12.24
CA ILE A 8 20.42 -20.21 -11.84
C ILE A 8 21.20 -19.59 -13.00
N THR A 9 21.37 -18.29 -12.97
CA THR A 9 22.24 -17.60 -13.92
C THR A 9 23.69 -17.82 -13.51
N ARG A 10 24.43 -18.55 -14.32
CA ARG A 10 25.88 -18.71 -14.15
C ARG A 10 26.57 -17.46 -14.70
N GLN A 11 26.71 -16.43 -13.87
CA GLN A 11 27.65 -15.36 -14.12
C GLN A 11 28.86 -15.56 -13.21
N SER A 12 30.03 -15.62 -13.82
CA SER A 12 31.34 -15.65 -13.12
C SER A 12 31.57 -16.85 -12.19
N GLY A 13 30.95 -18.01 -12.43
CA GLY A 13 31.14 -19.21 -11.61
C GLY A 13 30.49 -19.22 -10.23
N THR A 14 29.71 -18.19 -9.90
CA THR A 14 28.98 -18.08 -8.63
C THR A 14 27.58 -18.69 -8.80
N ILE A 15 27.20 -19.61 -7.89
CA ILE A 15 25.84 -20.15 -7.80
C ILE A 15 25.21 -19.54 -6.54
N ARG A 16 24.10 -18.84 -6.73
CA ARG A 16 23.31 -18.27 -5.64
C ARG A 16 22.12 -19.18 -5.36
N PHE A 17 22.04 -19.72 -4.14
CA PHE A 17 20.87 -20.41 -3.64
C PHE A 17 20.03 -19.41 -2.86
N ALA A 18 18.73 -19.38 -3.12
CA ALA A 18 17.76 -18.62 -2.34
C ALA A 18 16.74 -19.59 -1.76
N GLU A 19 16.41 -19.42 -0.51
CA GLU A 19 15.33 -20.16 0.13
C GLU A 19 13.98 -19.68 -0.40
N THR A 20 13.10 -20.61 -0.73
CA THR A 20 11.75 -20.29 -1.18
C THR A 20 10.91 -19.88 0.03
N GLY A 21 10.28 -18.71 -0.01
CA GLY A 21 9.37 -18.26 1.03
C GLY A 21 8.21 -19.25 1.24
N GLN A 22 7.75 -19.37 2.48
CA GLN A 22 6.62 -20.23 2.87
C GLN A 22 5.28 -19.67 2.40
N TYR A 23 5.25 -18.36 2.10
CA TYR A 23 4.07 -17.64 1.68
C TYR A 23 4.23 -17.11 0.24
N ARG A 24 3.11 -16.84 -0.38
CA ARG A 24 2.98 -16.09 -1.63
C ARG A 24 1.95 -14.99 -1.43
N MET A 25 2.12 -13.88 -2.14
CA MET A 25 1.16 -12.78 -2.15
C MET A 25 0.65 -12.58 -3.59
N VAL A 26 -0.65 -12.32 -3.72
CA VAL A 26 -1.31 -11.90 -4.95
C VAL A 26 -1.98 -10.57 -4.65
N CYS A 27 -1.84 -9.61 -5.57
CA CYS A 27 -2.33 -8.26 -5.39
C CYS A 27 -3.33 -7.90 -6.48
N GLY A 28 -4.21 -6.96 -6.18
CA GLY A 28 -5.12 -6.31 -7.09
C GLY A 28 -5.27 -4.85 -6.73
N ALA A 29 -5.68 -4.03 -7.70
CA ALA A 29 -5.87 -2.60 -7.51
C ALA A 29 -7.07 -2.10 -8.33
N ALA A 30 -7.78 -1.12 -7.78
CA ALA A 30 -8.81 -0.39 -8.48
C ALA A 30 -8.65 1.10 -8.17
N ARG A 31 -8.80 1.96 -9.20
CA ARG A 31 -8.58 3.39 -9.08
C ARG A 31 -9.53 4.16 -9.98
N ILE A 32 -10.01 5.30 -9.49
CA ILE A 32 -10.78 6.28 -10.26
C ILE A 32 -10.29 7.68 -9.90
N PRO A 33 -10.05 8.57 -10.88
CA PRO A 33 -9.71 9.95 -10.60
C PRO A 33 -10.93 10.73 -10.08
N LYS A 34 -10.66 11.83 -9.39
CA LYS A 34 -11.64 12.84 -9.01
C LYS A 34 -12.48 13.28 -10.22
N GLU A 35 -13.75 13.58 -9.97
CA GLU A 35 -14.64 14.06 -11.03
C GLU A 35 -14.08 15.31 -11.71
N GLY A 36 -14.05 15.28 -13.05
CA GLY A 36 -13.48 16.36 -13.87
C GLY A 36 -11.98 16.26 -14.12
N GLU A 37 -11.24 15.39 -13.42
CA GLU A 37 -9.83 15.14 -13.68
C GLU A 37 -9.63 13.96 -14.64
N GLN A 38 -8.55 14.02 -15.43
CA GLN A 38 -8.18 12.92 -16.34
C GLN A 38 -7.15 11.96 -15.71
N VAL A 39 -6.44 12.43 -14.69
CA VAL A 39 -5.36 11.70 -14.04
C VAL A 39 -5.58 11.76 -12.53
N SER A 40 -5.49 10.61 -11.88
CA SER A 40 -5.55 10.51 -10.42
C SER A 40 -4.27 11.01 -9.78
N GLY A 41 -4.38 11.76 -8.69
CA GLY A 41 -3.28 12.16 -7.80
C GLY A 41 -2.68 11.00 -7.01
N ASP A 42 -3.39 9.87 -6.92
CA ASP A 42 -2.91 8.67 -6.26
C ASP A 42 -1.92 7.89 -7.13
N ASN A 43 -0.90 7.31 -6.52
CA ASN A 43 -0.01 6.35 -7.17
C ASN A 43 0.28 5.16 -6.25
N TYR A 44 0.52 4.01 -6.87
CA TYR A 44 0.82 2.77 -6.14
C TYR A 44 1.80 1.87 -6.91
N THR A 45 2.41 0.93 -6.19
CA THR A 45 3.20 -0.14 -6.79
C THR A 45 3.16 -1.42 -5.97
N PHE A 46 3.38 -2.53 -6.64
CA PHE A 46 3.60 -3.85 -6.05
C PHE A 46 5.05 -4.27 -6.32
N ILE A 47 5.83 -4.43 -5.26
CA ILE A 47 7.26 -4.73 -5.35
C ILE A 47 7.51 -6.15 -4.84
N ASN A 48 8.17 -6.97 -5.66
CA ASN A 48 8.59 -8.31 -5.29
C ASN A 48 10.11 -8.31 -5.09
N LEU A 49 10.53 -8.45 -3.84
CA LEU A 49 11.93 -8.58 -3.44
C LEU A 49 12.23 -10.03 -3.04
N PRO A 50 13.50 -10.45 -2.99
CA PRO A 50 13.85 -11.76 -2.48
C PRO A 50 13.35 -11.99 -1.05
N GLY A 51 12.38 -12.89 -0.88
CA GLY A 51 11.78 -13.20 0.42
C GLY A 51 10.79 -12.18 0.97
N GLN A 52 10.47 -11.12 0.25
CA GLN A 52 9.55 -10.08 0.69
C GLN A 52 8.64 -9.61 -0.44
N ALA A 53 7.39 -9.30 -0.13
CA ALA A 53 6.46 -8.62 -1.02
C ALA A 53 6.01 -7.31 -0.39
N VAL A 54 5.91 -6.25 -1.21
CA VAL A 54 5.60 -4.92 -0.71
C VAL A 54 4.48 -4.29 -1.53
N LEU A 55 3.51 -3.70 -0.83
CA LEU A 55 2.52 -2.80 -1.39
C LEU A 55 2.90 -1.38 -0.98
N SER A 56 2.89 -0.46 -1.92
CA SER A 56 3.10 0.97 -1.66
C SER A 56 1.97 1.77 -2.28
N LEU A 57 1.36 2.63 -1.48
CA LEU A 57 0.30 3.56 -1.89
C LEU A 57 0.71 4.96 -1.44
N SER A 58 0.51 5.95 -2.29
CA SER A 58 0.75 7.35 -2.00
C SER A 58 -0.32 8.19 -2.66
N ASP A 59 -0.87 9.11 -1.89
CA ASP A 59 -1.77 10.15 -2.33
C ASP A 59 -1.02 11.49 -2.32
N GLY A 60 -1.09 12.23 -3.43
CA GLY A 60 -0.49 13.55 -3.57
C GLY A 60 -1.48 14.64 -3.18
N LEU A 61 -1.02 15.65 -2.42
CA LEU A 61 -1.88 16.74 -2.00
C LEU A 61 -2.55 17.45 -3.20
N GLY A 62 -3.88 17.46 -3.22
CA GLY A 62 -4.69 18.03 -4.28
C GLY A 62 -5.12 16.98 -5.31
N SER A 63 -5.28 17.37 -6.58
CA SER A 63 -5.70 16.46 -7.64
C SER A 63 -4.97 16.74 -8.96
N GLY A 64 -5.15 15.85 -9.94
CA GLY A 64 -4.63 15.99 -11.29
C GLY A 64 -3.10 15.81 -11.41
N GLU A 65 -2.50 16.35 -12.48
CA GLU A 65 -1.10 16.05 -12.86
C GLU A 65 -0.06 16.40 -11.79
N THR A 66 -0.27 17.46 -11.00
CA THR A 66 0.70 17.87 -9.97
C THR A 66 0.72 16.87 -8.82
N ALA A 67 -0.45 16.51 -8.29
CA ALA A 67 -0.59 15.50 -7.25
C ALA A 67 -0.06 14.15 -7.74
N CYS A 68 -0.41 13.73 -8.96
CA CYS A 68 0.08 12.52 -9.60
C CYS A 68 1.61 12.46 -9.68
N ARG A 69 2.25 13.57 -10.03
CA ARG A 69 3.72 13.63 -10.12
C ARG A 69 4.39 13.48 -8.76
N GLU A 70 3.86 14.12 -7.72
CA GLU A 70 4.47 14.06 -6.38
C GLU A 70 4.27 12.69 -5.72
N SER A 71 3.06 12.14 -5.74
CA SER A 71 2.81 10.78 -5.25
C SER A 71 3.57 9.72 -6.05
N GLY A 72 3.64 9.87 -7.38
CA GLY A 72 4.42 9.00 -8.25
C GLY A 72 5.91 9.01 -7.91
N ARG A 73 6.46 10.20 -7.59
CA ARG A 73 7.84 10.34 -7.14
C ARG A 73 8.11 9.64 -5.81
N VAL A 74 7.16 9.73 -4.86
CA VAL A 74 7.24 9.02 -3.58
C VAL A 74 7.29 7.52 -3.79
N VAL A 75 6.37 6.97 -4.59
CA VAL A 75 6.29 5.54 -4.90
C VAL A 75 7.57 5.06 -5.60
N GLU A 76 8.05 5.80 -6.61
CA GLU A 76 9.25 5.45 -7.36
C GLU A 76 10.52 5.47 -6.49
N LEU A 77 10.73 6.53 -5.69
CA LEU A 77 11.87 6.62 -4.77
C LEU A 77 11.83 5.51 -3.73
N THR A 78 10.65 5.21 -3.17
CA THR A 78 10.48 4.11 -2.22
C THR A 78 10.89 2.78 -2.84
N GLN A 79 10.40 2.49 -4.05
CA GLN A 79 10.75 1.28 -4.77
C GLN A 79 12.25 1.19 -5.04
N GLN A 80 12.88 2.22 -5.58
CA GLN A 80 14.31 2.24 -5.88
C GLN A 80 15.18 1.98 -4.65
N LEU A 81 14.82 2.58 -3.50
CA LEU A 81 15.55 2.39 -2.25
C LEU A 81 15.40 0.96 -1.72
N LEU A 82 14.19 0.38 -1.79
CA LEU A 82 13.95 -1.00 -1.37
C LEU A 82 14.69 -1.99 -2.26
N GLU A 83 14.68 -1.79 -3.58
CA GLU A 83 15.42 -2.61 -4.55
C GLU A 83 16.95 -2.49 -4.37
N ALA A 84 17.42 -1.33 -3.93
CA ALA A 84 18.82 -1.12 -3.55
C ALA A 84 19.20 -1.78 -2.21
N GLY A 85 18.24 -2.40 -1.49
CA GLY A 85 18.47 -3.15 -0.26
C GLY A 85 18.38 -2.32 1.03
N PHE A 86 17.86 -1.09 0.97
CA PHE A 86 17.55 -0.34 2.19
C PHE A 86 16.34 -0.97 2.90
N SER A 87 16.37 -0.93 4.25
CA SER A 87 15.18 -1.30 5.03
C SER A 87 14.03 -0.32 4.74
N ALA A 88 12.78 -0.78 4.82
CA ALA A 88 11.61 0.05 4.58
C ALA A 88 11.62 1.34 5.43
N ARG A 89 11.96 1.23 6.73
CA ARG A 89 12.10 2.38 7.63
C ARG A 89 13.16 3.38 7.14
N SER A 90 14.32 2.89 6.68
CA SER A 90 15.38 3.75 6.16
C SER A 90 14.97 4.40 4.84
N ALA A 91 14.31 3.64 3.96
CA ALA A 91 13.79 4.15 2.70
C ALA A 91 12.81 5.31 2.92
N LEU A 92 11.82 5.15 3.82
CA LEU A 92 10.85 6.20 4.10
C LEU A 92 11.48 7.46 4.72
N LYS A 93 12.46 7.30 5.62
CA LYS A 93 13.22 8.45 6.15
C LYS A 93 13.99 9.19 5.05
N MET A 94 14.58 8.45 4.11
CA MET A 94 15.28 9.06 2.97
C MET A 94 14.30 9.75 2.02
N VAL A 95 13.16 9.14 1.70
CA VAL A 95 12.09 9.76 0.90
C VAL A 95 11.63 11.06 1.55
N ASN A 96 11.31 11.04 2.83
CA ASN A 96 10.92 12.24 3.58
C ASN A 96 11.99 13.34 3.49
N THR A 97 13.26 12.98 3.67
CA THR A 97 14.37 13.93 3.57
C THR A 97 14.53 14.51 2.15
N ILE A 98 14.42 13.67 1.12
CA ILE A 98 14.50 14.10 -0.28
C ILE A 98 13.36 15.06 -0.61
N LEU A 99 12.13 14.78 -0.18
CA LEU A 99 10.99 15.65 -0.39
C LEU A 99 11.20 17.02 0.26
N LEU A 100 11.71 17.06 1.48
CA LEU A 100 12.03 18.30 2.17
C LEU A 100 13.10 19.14 1.45
N LEU A 101 14.18 18.50 0.99
CA LEU A 101 15.29 19.17 0.31
C LEU A 101 14.90 19.69 -1.09
N THR A 102 13.96 19.05 -1.75
CA THR A 102 13.50 19.44 -3.10
C THR A 102 12.37 20.46 -3.09
N GLY A 103 12.00 20.99 -1.91
CA GLY A 103 10.98 22.02 -1.78
C GLY A 103 9.55 21.47 -1.87
N ALA A 104 9.37 20.17 -1.73
CA ALA A 104 8.07 19.50 -1.73
C ALA A 104 7.17 19.88 -0.51
N GLN A 105 7.64 20.81 0.36
CA GLN A 105 6.82 21.36 1.45
C GLN A 105 5.51 22.00 0.97
N GLN A 106 5.46 22.40 -0.31
CA GLN A 106 4.26 22.96 -0.93
C GLN A 106 3.32 21.87 -1.46
N HIS A 107 3.83 20.65 -1.61
CA HIS A 107 3.10 19.52 -2.18
C HIS A 107 3.50 18.22 -1.45
N PRO A 108 3.12 18.08 -0.18
CA PRO A 108 3.37 16.84 0.55
C PRO A 108 2.56 15.69 -0.06
N ALA A 109 3.00 14.47 0.22
CA ALA A 109 2.25 13.28 -0.18
C ALA A 109 2.19 12.29 0.99
N THR A 110 1.15 11.47 1.00
CA THR A 110 1.06 10.39 1.97
C THR A 110 1.98 9.25 1.58
N VAL A 111 2.34 8.42 2.55
CA VAL A 111 3.02 7.15 2.30
C VAL A 111 2.35 6.07 3.13
N ASP A 112 1.82 5.07 2.46
CA ASP A 112 1.33 3.83 3.06
C ASP A 112 2.12 2.66 2.48
N LEU A 113 2.86 1.95 3.33
CA LEU A 113 3.75 0.88 2.94
C LEU A 113 3.46 -0.37 3.76
N CYS A 114 3.10 -1.46 3.10
CA CYS A 114 2.89 -2.77 3.69
C CYS A 114 3.96 -3.75 3.16
N CYS A 115 4.88 -4.16 4.03
CA CYS A 115 5.95 -5.11 3.74
C CYS A 115 5.62 -6.47 4.36
N VAL A 116 5.51 -7.50 3.55
CA VAL A 116 5.24 -8.88 4.01
C VAL A 116 6.48 -9.74 3.82
N ASP A 117 7.04 -10.23 4.92
CA ASP A 117 8.08 -11.25 4.90
C ASP A 117 7.47 -12.59 4.48
N LEU A 118 7.88 -13.09 3.32
CA LEU A 118 7.32 -14.30 2.73
C LEU A 118 7.85 -15.61 3.39
N HIS A 119 8.85 -15.54 4.25
CA HIS A 119 9.31 -16.69 5.04
C HIS A 119 8.51 -16.84 6.32
N THR A 120 8.24 -15.73 6.99
CA THR A 120 7.57 -15.74 8.28
C THR A 120 6.08 -15.38 8.20
N GLY A 121 5.63 -14.67 7.16
CA GLY A 121 4.29 -14.12 7.05
C GLY A 121 4.06 -12.92 8.00
N VAL A 122 5.13 -12.26 8.44
CA VAL A 122 5.01 -11.04 9.23
C VAL A 122 4.79 -9.86 8.29
N LEU A 123 3.74 -9.09 8.53
CA LEU A 123 3.46 -7.79 7.94
C LEU A 123 4.10 -6.71 8.82
N GLU A 124 4.84 -5.81 8.19
CA GLU A 124 5.21 -4.52 8.75
C GLU A 124 4.54 -3.42 7.92
N ALA A 125 3.61 -2.69 8.54
CA ALA A 125 2.96 -1.53 7.94
C ALA A 125 3.62 -0.25 8.46
N MET A 126 3.95 0.65 7.54
CA MET A 126 4.59 1.93 7.83
C MET A 126 3.82 3.05 7.15
N LYS A 127 3.39 4.04 7.92
CA LYS A 127 2.50 5.10 7.45
C LYS A 127 3.04 6.49 7.77
N MET A 128 2.89 7.40 6.79
CA MET A 128 3.14 8.83 6.94
C MET A 128 1.97 9.60 6.30
N GLY A 129 1.09 10.17 7.11
CA GLY A 129 -0.10 10.90 6.65
C GLY A 129 -1.19 10.05 5.99
N ALA A 130 -0.95 8.76 5.79
CA ALA A 130 -1.91 7.86 5.15
C ALA A 130 -3.04 7.45 6.10
N VAL A 131 -4.22 7.25 5.56
CA VAL A 131 -5.41 6.79 6.31
C VAL A 131 -5.26 5.35 6.79
N ALA A 132 -6.24 4.83 7.52
CA ALA A 132 -6.26 3.45 7.99
C ALA A 132 -6.19 2.44 6.85
N ALA A 133 -5.55 1.30 7.11
CA ALA A 133 -5.61 0.10 6.28
C ALA A 133 -6.26 -1.04 7.10
N PHE A 134 -6.54 -2.16 6.46
CA PHE A 134 -7.29 -3.24 7.08
C PHE A 134 -6.62 -4.59 6.84
N VAL A 135 -6.64 -5.45 7.85
CA VAL A 135 -6.24 -6.86 7.70
C VAL A 135 -7.43 -7.74 8.05
N LEU A 136 -7.84 -8.57 7.09
CA LEU A 136 -8.94 -9.52 7.27
C LEU A 136 -8.36 -10.89 7.60
N HIS A 137 -8.84 -11.48 8.69
CA HIS A 137 -8.50 -12.81 9.17
C HIS A 137 -9.79 -13.54 9.58
N GLU A 138 -10.09 -14.69 8.99
CA GLU A 138 -11.22 -15.55 9.35
C GLU A 138 -12.57 -14.79 9.49
N GLY A 139 -12.84 -13.83 8.61
CA GLY A 139 -14.10 -13.05 8.61
C GLY A 139 -14.13 -11.88 9.59
N SER A 140 -13.04 -11.62 10.30
CA SER A 140 -12.86 -10.41 11.13
C SER A 140 -11.87 -9.46 10.47
N ALA A 141 -12.11 -8.16 10.56
CA ALA A 141 -11.20 -7.14 10.08
C ALA A 141 -10.58 -6.35 11.25
N GLU A 142 -9.28 -6.16 11.20
CA GLU A 142 -8.53 -5.31 12.11
C GLU A 142 -8.09 -4.06 11.39
N ILE A 143 -8.25 -2.91 12.05
CA ILE A 143 -7.84 -1.61 11.55
C ILE A 143 -6.36 -1.40 11.89
N LEU A 144 -5.55 -1.12 10.86
CA LEU A 144 -4.19 -0.60 11.02
C LEU A 144 -4.26 0.92 11.03
N GLU A 145 -3.97 1.52 12.17
CA GLU A 145 -4.17 2.95 12.44
C GLU A 145 -3.56 3.87 11.38
N ALA A 146 -4.14 5.04 11.21
CA ALA A 146 -3.69 6.09 10.29
C ALA A 146 -2.35 6.71 10.73
N GLY A 147 -1.55 7.13 9.76
CA GLY A 147 -0.33 7.93 9.97
C GLY A 147 -0.69 9.41 10.14
N GLN A 148 -0.08 10.09 11.12
CA GLN A 148 -0.48 11.47 11.46
C GLN A 148 0.13 12.54 10.54
N VAL A 149 1.36 12.37 10.06
CA VAL A 149 2.12 13.41 9.36
C VAL A 149 2.56 12.94 7.99
N PRO A 150 2.15 13.63 6.90
CA PRO A 150 2.61 13.31 5.54
C PRO A 150 4.12 13.47 5.37
N ALA A 151 4.67 12.78 4.38
CA ALA A 151 6.06 12.93 4.01
C ALA A 151 6.33 14.31 3.38
N GLY A 152 7.50 14.87 3.64
CA GLY A 152 7.90 16.17 3.14
C GLY A 152 7.44 17.36 3.99
N VAL A 153 6.76 17.15 5.11
CA VAL A 153 6.26 18.23 5.99
C VAL A 153 7.22 18.53 7.14
N ILE A 154 7.70 17.50 7.84
CA ILE A 154 8.58 17.65 9.02
C ILE A 154 9.86 16.84 8.84
N GLY A 155 11.04 17.48 9.12
CA GLY A 155 12.36 16.89 8.89
C GLY A 155 12.68 15.64 9.71
N GLN A 156 12.09 15.51 10.88
CA GLN A 156 12.28 14.35 11.78
C GLN A 156 11.00 13.54 11.96
N ALA A 157 10.12 13.55 10.95
CA ALA A 157 8.95 12.69 11.00
C ALA A 157 9.37 11.22 11.00
N GLU A 158 8.90 10.48 12.00
CA GLU A 158 9.05 9.02 12.07
C GLU A 158 7.78 8.39 11.50
N PRO A 159 7.89 7.41 10.60
CA PRO A 159 6.72 6.68 10.15
C PRO A 159 6.11 5.90 11.32
N LEU A 160 4.78 5.89 11.39
CA LEU A 160 4.06 4.97 12.27
C LEU A 160 4.38 3.54 11.82
N LEU A 161 4.88 2.72 12.73
CA LEU A 161 5.23 1.32 12.47
C LEU A 161 4.26 0.41 13.22
N LEU A 162 3.57 -0.44 12.47
CA LEU A 162 2.68 -1.48 12.97
C LEU A 162 3.20 -2.84 12.49
N SER A 163 3.12 -3.86 13.31
CA SER A 163 3.55 -5.21 12.95
C SER A 163 2.46 -6.23 13.30
N LYS A 164 2.19 -7.12 12.35
CA LYS A 164 1.16 -8.16 12.51
C LYS A 164 1.58 -9.47 11.86
N LYS A 165 1.27 -10.58 12.49
CA LYS A 165 1.39 -11.91 11.89
C LYS A 165 0.20 -12.16 10.97
N LEU A 166 0.50 -12.53 9.72
CA LEU A 166 -0.49 -12.99 8.75
C LEU A 166 -0.53 -14.51 8.67
N TRP A 167 -1.70 -15.03 8.37
CA TRP A 167 -1.99 -16.44 8.22
C TRP A 167 -2.40 -16.78 6.79
N ASP A 168 -2.55 -18.06 6.52
CA ASP A 168 -3.00 -18.55 5.23
C ASP A 168 -4.43 -18.05 4.93
N GLY A 169 -4.58 -17.39 3.80
CA GLY A 169 -5.87 -16.83 3.39
C GLY A 169 -6.16 -15.40 3.85
N ASP A 170 -5.29 -14.78 4.66
CA ASP A 170 -5.49 -13.39 5.08
C ASP A 170 -5.49 -12.41 3.91
N ARG A 171 -6.19 -11.29 4.10
CA ARG A 171 -6.24 -10.18 3.14
C ARG A 171 -5.74 -8.90 3.79
N ILE A 172 -5.05 -8.10 2.99
CA ILE A 172 -4.68 -6.72 3.32
C ILE A 172 -5.47 -5.81 2.38
N VAL A 173 -6.09 -4.77 2.90
CA VAL A 173 -6.77 -3.73 2.12
C VAL A 173 -6.20 -2.38 2.52
N MET A 174 -5.71 -1.63 1.53
CA MET A 174 -5.24 -0.25 1.69
C MET A 174 -6.12 0.64 0.83
N VAL A 175 -6.46 1.81 1.34
CA VAL A 175 -7.33 2.78 0.66
C VAL A 175 -6.75 4.19 0.77
N THR A 176 -7.11 5.09 -0.15
CA THR A 176 -6.86 6.52 0.01
C THR A 176 -8.02 7.19 0.76
N ASP A 177 -7.82 8.41 1.22
CA ASP A 177 -8.84 9.18 1.95
C ASP A 177 -10.09 9.42 1.11
N GLY A 178 -9.97 9.61 -0.22
CA GLY A 178 -11.12 9.72 -1.11
C GLY A 178 -12.05 8.49 -1.03
N VAL A 179 -11.50 7.28 -0.87
CA VAL A 179 -12.31 6.07 -0.64
C VAL A 179 -12.95 6.11 0.75
N LEU A 180 -12.16 6.40 1.79
CA LEU A 180 -12.65 6.42 3.15
C LEU A 180 -13.70 7.52 3.36
N ASP A 181 -13.47 8.71 2.78
CA ASP A 181 -14.36 9.86 2.88
C ASP A 181 -15.69 9.68 2.17
N ALA A 182 -15.75 8.86 1.14
CA ALA A 182 -17.00 8.49 0.48
C ALA A 182 -17.90 7.59 1.34
N TRP A 183 -17.36 6.95 2.39
CA TRP A 183 -18.16 6.06 3.25
C TRP A 183 -19.16 6.84 4.11
N PRO A 184 -20.40 6.32 4.30
CA PRO A 184 -21.40 6.99 5.10
C PRO A 184 -21.08 6.92 6.61
N GLY A 185 -21.59 7.91 7.36
CA GLY A 185 -21.47 7.96 8.82
C GLY A 185 -20.27 8.77 9.32
N GLU A 186 -20.18 8.90 10.67
CA GLU A 186 -19.10 9.62 11.33
C GLU A 186 -17.88 8.72 11.56
N ASP A 187 -18.09 7.45 11.90
CA ASP A 187 -17.04 6.44 12.03
C ASP A 187 -16.84 5.71 10.70
N LYS A 188 -16.10 6.34 9.80
CA LYS A 188 -15.84 5.83 8.47
C LYS A 188 -14.98 4.57 8.48
N GLU A 189 -13.98 4.52 9.34
CA GLU A 189 -13.10 3.34 9.49
C GLU A 189 -13.88 2.14 10.01
N GLY A 190 -14.76 2.34 10.99
CA GLY A 190 -15.65 1.31 11.51
C GLY A 190 -16.63 0.82 10.45
N ALA A 191 -17.19 1.71 9.63
CA ALA A 191 -18.10 1.36 8.56
C ALA A 191 -17.43 0.56 7.44
N VAL A 192 -16.21 0.94 7.03
CA VAL A 192 -15.41 0.15 6.08
C VAL A 192 -15.08 -1.23 6.67
N LYS A 193 -14.68 -1.29 7.95
CA LYS A 193 -14.41 -2.55 8.64
C LYS A 193 -15.62 -3.47 8.61
N GLU A 194 -16.79 -2.98 9.00
CA GLU A 194 -18.06 -3.76 9.00
C GLU A 194 -18.40 -4.29 7.60
N TYR A 195 -18.24 -3.46 6.58
CA TYR A 195 -18.43 -3.87 5.20
C TYR A 195 -17.47 -5.00 4.79
N LEU A 196 -16.18 -4.87 5.13
CA LEU A 196 -15.16 -5.87 4.83
C LEU A 196 -15.44 -7.20 5.54
N GLU A 197 -15.93 -7.17 6.78
CA GLU A 197 -16.32 -8.35 7.54
C GLU A 197 -17.55 -9.09 6.94
N GLY A 198 -18.45 -8.35 6.30
CA GLY A 198 -19.60 -8.90 5.57
C GLY A 198 -19.28 -9.36 4.14
N MET A 199 -18.11 -9.05 3.62
CA MET A 199 -17.75 -9.34 2.23
C MET A 199 -17.40 -10.82 2.03
N ILE A 200 -17.90 -11.41 0.96
CA ILE A 200 -17.43 -12.73 0.50
C ILE A 200 -16.01 -12.56 -0.07
N LEU A 201 -15.04 -13.26 0.51
CA LEU A 201 -13.66 -13.18 0.06
C LEU A 201 -13.51 -13.70 -1.37
N LYS A 202 -13.04 -12.82 -2.24
CA LYS A 202 -12.78 -13.06 -3.66
C LYS A 202 -11.28 -12.96 -3.98
N ALA A 203 -10.95 -13.01 -5.26
CA ALA A 203 -9.61 -12.65 -5.72
C ALA A 203 -9.32 -11.17 -5.36
N PRO A 204 -8.07 -10.81 -5.00
CA PRO A 204 -7.73 -9.44 -4.61
C PRO A 204 -8.16 -8.36 -5.62
N GLN A 205 -8.07 -8.63 -6.92
CA GLN A 205 -8.53 -7.70 -7.95
C GLN A 205 -10.03 -7.44 -7.85
N GLU A 206 -10.82 -8.50 -7.74
CA GLU A 206 -12.28 -8.39 -7.60
C GLU A 206 -12.68 -7.69 -6.30
N MET A 207 -11.93 -7.92 -5.21
CA MET A 207 -12.15 -7.21 -3.94
C MET A 207 -11.89 -5.71 -4.09
N ALA A 208 -10.78 -5.32 -4.71
CA ALA A 208 -10.45 -3.90 -4.91
C ALA A 208 -11.53 -3.20 -5.76
N GLU A 209 -11.98 -3.84 -6.83
CA GLU A 209 -13.04 -3.32 -7.70
C GLU A 209 -14.37 -3.19 -6.97
N GLU A 210 -14.77 -4.18 -6.15
CA GLU A 210 -16.02 -4.17 -5.40
C GLU A 210 -16.03 -3.09 -4.32
N ILE A 211 -14.93 -2.93 -3.57
CA ILE A 211 -14.79 -1.89 -2.55
C ILE A 211 -14.88 -0.50 -3.19
N LEU A 212 -14.16 -0.28 -4.29
CA LEU A 212 -14.20 0.99 -5.02
C LEU A 212 -15.60 1.26 -5.57
N GLN A 213 -16.23 0.27 -6.20
CA GLN A 213 -17.59 0.41 -6.73
C GLN A 213 -18.59 0.74 -5.62
N PHE A 214 -18.48 0.10 -4.46
CA PHE A 214 -19.33 0.40 -3.31
C PHE A 214 -19.15 1.85 -2.84
N ALA A 215 -17.89 2.31 -2.66
CA ALA A 215 -17.60 3.68 -2.26
C ALA A 215 -18.16 4.71 -3.24
N CYS A 216 -18.08 4.46 -4.55
CA CYS A 216 -18.63 5.35 -5.57
C CYS A 216 -20.17 5.46 -5.58
N GLN A 217 -20.90 4.55 -4.90
CA GLN A 217 -22.38 4.58 -4.87
C GLN A 217 -22.93 5.61 -3.88
N TRP A 218 -22.12 6.12 -2.95
CA TRP A 218 -22.57 6.96 -1.84
C TRP A 218 -22.44 8.47 -2.07
N GLY A 219 -22.20 8.95 -3.26
CA GLY A 219 -22.02 10.36 -3.52
C GLY A 219 -22.48 10.80 -4.92
N ASP A 220 -22.35 12.09 -5.20
CA ASP A 220 -22.58 12.67 -6.53
C ASP A 220 -21.38 12.42 -7.49
N GLY A 221 -20.70 11.29 -7.35
CA GLY A 221 -19.45 10.93 -8.04
C GLY A 221 -18.22 11.05 -7.13
N PRO A 222 -17.01 10.67 -7.63
CA PRO A 222 -15.78 10.73 -6.86
C PRO A 222 -15.37 12.18 -6.56
N GLN A 223 -15.58 12.58 -5.31
CA GLN A 223 -15.26 13.93 -4.83
C GLN A 223 -13.75 14.15 -4.65
N ASP A 224 -12.98 13.06 -4.59
CA ASP A 224 -11.52 13.03 -4.60
C ASP A 224 -11.00 11.82 -5.34
N ASP A 225 -9.69 11.76 -5.57
CA ASP A 225 -9.04 10.59 -6.14
C ASP A 225 -9.26 9.37 -5.23
N MET A 226 -9.65 8.24 -5.81
CA MET A 226 -10.02 7.06 -5.04
C MET A 226 -9.20 5.87 -5.50
N THR A 227 -8.43 5.29 -4.60
CA THR A 227 -7.61 4.09 -4.88
C THR A 227 -7.80 3.04 -3.80
N VAL A 228 -8.01 1.80 -4.22
CA VAL A 228 -8.06 0.62 -3.37
C VAL A 228 -6.99 -0.36 -3.81
N LEU A 229 -6.13 -0.78 -2.89
CA LEU A 229 -5.25 -1.92 -3.09
C LEU A 229 -5.74 -3.08 -2.22
N ALA A 230 -5.81 -4.26 -2.79
CA ALA A 230 -6.08 -5.48 -2.05
C ALA A 230 -4.97 -6.51 -2.29
N ALA A 231 -4.57 -7.23 -1.25
CA ALA A 231 -3.63 -8.32 -1.36
C ALA A 231 -4.12 -9.53 -0.56
N GLY A 232 -3.89 -10.71 -1.11
CA GLY A 232 -4.13 -11.97 -0.41
C GLY A 232 -2.80 -12.68 -0.16
N VAL A 233 -2.67 -13.27 1.01
CA VAL A 233 -1.49 -14.00 1.46
C VAL A 233 -1.85 -15.47 1.63
N TRP A 234 -1.09 -16.37 1.01
CA TRP A 234 -1.32 -17.82 1.09
C TRP A 234 -0.03 -18.57 1.36
N LYS A 235 -0.13 -19.64 2.13
CA LYS A 235 0.95 -20.62 2.22
C LYS A 235 1.15 -21.33 0.87
N ARG A 236 2.38 -21.70 0.61
CA ARG A 236 2.77 -22.48 -0.58
C ARG A 236 2.66 -23.97 -0.34
#